data_ac8e176fe00568972266630c5005685a
#
_entry.id   ac8e176fe00568972266630c5005685a
#
_cell.length_a   1.000
_cell.length_b   1.000
_cell.length_c   1.000
_cell.angle_alpha   90.00
_cell.angle_beta   90.00
_cell.angle_gamma   90.00
#
_symmetry.space_group_name_H-M   'P 1'
#
loop_
_entity.id
_entity.type
_entity.pdbx_description
1 polymer ?
#
loop_
_entity_poly.entity_id
_entity_poly.type
_entity_poly.pdbx_seq_one_letter_code
_entity_poly.pdbx_strand_id
1 'polypeptide(L)'
;MKRFAEACDRNQTPILEVLKEILPDTGKVLEIGSGTGQHAAYFSRSLSHLVWQPSDLAEALPSIEAWREESCTPNLGPPIVIDLLGNNEDLSRVDAIVCINVIHIVAWAGVERLFNIAANVLNPKGILYFYGPYRYPDRTLEPSNLAFDRWLKEHNPVSGIRDYAAVESLAESNAFTLGGDRSMPSNNRSIWWVRQATAQQNDQ
;
A
#
# COMPACT_ATOMS: atom_id res chain seq x y z
N MET A 1 0.71 8.95 -21.06
CA MET A 1 -0.51 9.81 -20.97
C MET A 1 -1.00 9.76 -19.53
N LYS A 2 -1.31 10.92 -18.93
CA LYS A 2 -1.85 11.04 -17.58
C LYS A 2 -3.21 10.34 -17.46
N ARG A 3 -3.33 9.37 -16.56
CA ARG A 3 -4.58 8.63 -16.27
C ARG A 3 -5.26 9.26 -15.06
N PHE A 4 -6.58 9.06 -14.96
CA PHE A 4 -7.41 9.53 -13.87
C PHE A 4 -8.32 8.40 -13.37
N ALA A 5 -8.50 8.31 -12.05
CA ALA A 5 -9.40 7.36 -11.41
C ALA A 5 -10.26 8.09 -10.36
N GLU A 6 -11.57 8.14 -10.57
CA GLU A 6 -12.51 8.76 -9.63
C GLU A 6 -12.44 8.13 -8.22
N ALA A 7 -12.06 6.86 -8.12
CA ALA A 7 -11.91 6.20 -6.83
C ALA A 7 -10.83 6.87 -5.96
N CYS A 8 -9.75 7.38 -6.58
CA CYS A 8 -8.71 8.12 -5.87
C CYS A 8 -9.25 9.40 -5.25
N ASP A 9 -10.05 10.16 -5.98
CA ASP A 9 -10.66 11.40 -5.47
C ASP A 9 -11.59 11.14 -4.28
N ARG A 10 -12.35 10.03 -4.33
CA ARG A 10 -13.28 9.71 -3.25
C ARG A 10 -12.60 9.24 -1.96
N ASN A 11 -11.45 8.57 -2.07
CA ASN A 11 -10.81 7.94 -0.91
C ASN A 11 -9.56 8.67 -0.39
N GLN A 12 -8.95 9.57 -1.16
CA GLN A 12 -7.69 10.24 -0.80
C GLN A 12 -7.78 11.00 0.53
N THR A 13 -8.86 11.75 0.78
CA THR A 13 -9.00 12.53 2.01
C THR A 13 -9.15 11.65 3.26
N PRO A 14 -10.06 10.66 3.33
CA PRO A 14 -10.13 9.78 4.50
C PRO A 14 -8.87 8.94 4.69
N ILE A 15 -8.17 8.53 3.62
CA ILE A 15 -6.88 7.84 3.74
C ILE A 15 -5.83 8.79 4.35
N LEU A 16 -5.75 10.03 3.87
CA LEU A 16 -4.80 11.02 4.39
C LEU A 16 -4.95 11.24 5.90
N GLU A 17 -6.19 11.29 6.41
CA GLU A 17 -6.42 11.46 7.85
C GLU A 17 -5.81 10.31 8.67
N VAL A 18 -5.91 9.08 8.19
CA VAL A 18 -5.24 7.95 8.84
C VAL A 18 -3.72 8.07 8.73
N LEU A 19 -3.20 8.38 7.53
CA LEU A 19 -1.76 8.49 7.29
C LEU A 19 -1.11 9.57 8.17
N LYS A 20 -1.78 10.70 8.41
CA LYS A 20 -1.31 11.76 9.32
C LYS A 20 -1.13 11.29 10.77
N GLU A 21 -1.95 10.32 11.20
CA GLU A 21 -1.90 9.82 12.57
C GLU A 21 -0.81 8.76 12.77
N ILE A 22 -0.51 7.97 11.72
CA ILE A 22 0.32 6.77 11.86
C ILE A 22 1.72 6.91 11.27
N LEU A 23 1.91 7.80 10.28
CA LEU A 23 3.23 7.98 9.66
C LEU A 23 4.17 8.79 10.56
N PRO A 24 5.48 8.58 10.46
CA PRO A 24 6.46 9.31 11.28
C PRO A 24 6.55 10.80 10.89
N ASP A 25 7.07 11.62 11.79
CA ASP A 25 7.29 13.06 11.56
C ASP A 25 8.35 13.37 10.49
N THR A 26 9.20 12.42 10.17
CA THR A 26 10.22 12.51 9.10
C THR A 26 10.51 11.11 8.56
N GLY A 27 10.92 11.02 7.31
CA GLY A 27 11.34 9.75 6.72
C GLY A 27 10.93 9.58 5.27
N LYS A 28 11.07 8.36 4.78
CA LYS A 28 10.76 7.97 3.41
C LYS A 28 9.58 7.00 3.38
N VAL A 29 8.60 7.29 2.55
CA VAL A 29 7.44 6.43 2.27
C VAL A 29 7.60 5.83 0.88
N LEU A 30 7.46 4.51 0.78
CA LEU A 30 7.34 3.80 -0.49
C LEU A 30 5.87 3.49 -0.75
N GLU A 31 5.31 4.00 -1.83
CA GLU A 31 3.98 3.62 -2.29
C GLU A 31 4.09 2.52 -3.33
N ILE A 32 3.54 1.35 -3.03
CA ILE A 32 3.51 0.20 -3.95
C ILE A 32 2.18 0.19 -4.68
N GLY A 33 2.23 0.18 -6.02
CA GLY A 33 1.04 0.20 -6.86
C GLY A 33 0.38 1.58 -6.90
N SER A 34 1.13 2.62 -7.25
CA SER A 34 0.64 4.01 -7.33
C SER A 34 -0.40 4.26 -8.44
N GLY A 35 -0.60 3.29 -9.33
CA GLY A 35 -1.66 3.28 -10.33
C GLY A 35 -1.62 4.46 -11.29
N THR A 36 -2.53 5.41 -11.08
CA THR A 36 -2.57 6.65 -11.87
C THR A 36 -1.51 7.66 -11.46
N GLY A 37 -1.06 7.65 -10.19
CA GLY A 37 -0.20 8.65 -9.57
C GLY A 37 -0.94 9.72 -8.77
N GLN A 38 -2.29 9.70 -8.76
CA GLN A 38 -3.11 10.71 -8.05
C GLN A 38 -2.83 10.74 -6.55
N HIS A 39 -2.78 9.56 -5.90
CA HIS A 39 -2.50 9.42 -4.48
C HIS A 39 -1.12 9.95 -4.13
N ALA A 40 -0.09 9.55 -4.89
CA ALA A 40 1.28 10.00 -4.70
C ALA A 40 1.39 11.54 -4.72
N ALA A 41 0.77 12.18 -5.71
CA ALA A 41 0.76 13.63 -5.83
C ALA A 41 -0.03 14.31 -4.70
N TYR A 42 -1.15 13.74 -4.27
CA TYR A 42 -1.97 14.30 -3.21
C TYR A 42 -1.31 14.17 -1.83
N PHE A 43 -0.79 12.97 -1.52
CA PHE A 43 -0.19 12.70 -0.21
C PHE A 43 1.15 13.41 -0.04
N SER A 44 2.02 13.43 -1.05
CA SER A 44 3.29 14.13 -0.96
C SER A 44 3.10 15.63 -0.70
N ARG A 45 2.10 16.26 -1.33
CA ARG A 45 1.75 17.66 -1.07
C ARG A 45 1.27 17.88 0.35
N SER A 46 0.46 16.97 0.88
CA SER A 46 -0.17 17.08 2.20
C SER A 46 0.76 16.67 3.34
N LEU A 47 1.78 15.85 3.06
CA LEU A 47 2.77 15.31 3.99
C LEU A 47 4.18 15.76 3.57
N SER A 48 4.39 17.07 3.49
CA SER A 48 5.62 17.67 2.96
C SER A 48 6.89 17.38 3.78
N HIS A 49 6.74 16.86 5.00
CA HIS A 49 7.81 16.42 5.88
C HIS A 49 8.33 15.00 5.55
N LEU A 50 7.64 14.28 4.65
CA LEU A 50 8.03 12.92 4.22
C LEU A 50 8.53 12.94 2.77
N VAL A 51 9.53 12.14 2.45
CA VAL A 51 9.92 11.85 1.07
C VAL A 51 9.02 10.74 0.53
N TRP A 52 8.25 11.03 -0.50
CA TRP A 52 7.31 10.08 -1.10
C TRP A 52 7.89 9.45 -2.36
N GLN A 53 8.07 8.14 -2.35
CA GLN A 53 8.58 7.35 -3.46
C GLN A 53 7.45 6.52 -4.06
N PRO A 54 6.88 6.91 -5.21
CA PRO A 54 5.87 6.11 -5.90
C PRO A 54 6.51 4.96 -6.66
N SER A 55 5.78 3.84 -6.78
CA SER A 55 6.20 2.70 -7.58
C SER A 55 5.03 1.94 -8.19
N ASP A 56 5.25 1.32 -9.33
CA ASP A 56 4.28 0.46 -10.03
C ASP A 56 4.99 -0.37 -11.10
N LEU A 57 4.23 -1.13 -11.87
CA LEU A 57 4.70 -1.76 -13.09
C LEU A 57 5.13 -0.70 -14.13
N ALA A 58 6.05 -1.04 -15.01
CA ALA A 58 6.64 -0.12 -15.97
C ALA A 58 5.62 0.66 -16.83
N GLU A 59 4.50 0.03 -17.19
CA GLU A 59 3.44 0.65 -17.99
C GLU A 59 2.65 1.73 -17.23
N ALA A 60 2.70 1.76 -15.91
CA ALA A 60 2.04 2.80 -15.11
C ALA A 60 2.89 4.05 -14.92
N LEU A 61 4.21 3.93 -14.98
CA LEU A 61 5.16 5.00 -14.69
C LEU A 61 4.91 6.30 -15.47
N PRO A 62 4.59 6.27 -16.79
CA PRO A 62 4.32 7.51 -17.53
C PRO A 62 3.14 8.33 -16.99
N SER A 63 2.14 7.68 -16.38
CA SER A 63 1.03 8.40 -15.75
C SER A 63 1.43 8.99 -14.40
N ILE A 64 2.17 8.23 -13.60
CA ILE A 64 2.68 8.67 -12.29
C ILE A 64 3.59 9.88 -12.48
N GLU A 65 4.50 9.81 -13.47
CA GLU A 65 5.40 10.92 -13.80
C GLU A 65 4.63 12.17 -14.20
N ALA A 66 3.59 12.06 -15.04
CA ALA A 66 2.77 13.20 -15.43
C ALA A 66 2.06 13.87 -14.23
N TRP A 67 1.63 13.08 -13.24
CA TRP A 67 1.07 13.61 -11.99
C TRP A 67 2.15 14.27 -11.12
N ARG A 68 3.35 13.69 -11.06
CA ARG A 68 4.50 14.25 -10.34
C ARG A 68 4.89 15.61 -10.90
N GLU A 69 5.08 15.71 -12.22
CA GLU A 69 5.43 16.95 -12.91
C GLU A 69 4.39 18.06 -12.67
N GLU A 70 3.10 17.74 -12.81
CA GLU A 70 2.01 18.70 -12.58
C GLU A 70 1.90 19.13 -11.12
N SER A 71 2.17 18.23 -10.18
CA SER A 71 2.08 18.54 -8.75
C SER A 71 3.16 19.53 -8.30
N CYS A 72 4.32 19.56 -8.97
CA CYS A 72 5.49 20.36 -8.62
C CYS A 72 5.90 20.21 -7.13
N THR A 73 5.71 19.03 -6.57
CA THR A 73 5.94 18.78 -5.14
C THR A 73 7.37 18.29 -4.93
N PRO A 74 8.24 19.02 -4.20
CA PRO A 74 9.68 18.74 -4.14
C PRO A 74 10.04 17.42 -3.44
N ASN A 75 9.17 16.93 -2.58
CA ASN A 75 9.33 15.69 -1.84
C ASN A 75 8.72 14.45 -2.53
N LEU A 76 8.17 14.59 -3.74
CA LEU A 76 7.70 13.48 -4.56
C LEU A 76 8.81 13.02 -5.51
N GLY A 77 9.37 11.84 -5.24
CA GLY A 77 10.42 11.22 -6.07
C GLY A 77 9.93 10.77 -7.44
N PRO A 78 10.84 10.56 -8.41
CA PRO A 78 10.50 9.92 -9.67
C PRO A 78 9.98 8.48 -9.42
N PRO A 79 9.00 8.01 -10.21
CA PRO A 79 8.47 6.67 -10.01
C PRO A 79 9.51 5.59 -10.35
N ILE A 80 9.50 4.50 -9.57
CA ILE A 80 10.36 3.34 -9.80
C ILE A 80 9.53 2.11 -10.18
N VAL A 81 10.15 1.18 -10.90
CA VAL A 81 9.49 -0.10 -11.23
C VAL A 81 9.53 -1.01 -10.03
N ILE A 82 8.37 -1.52 -9.62
CA ILE A 82 8.25 -2.66 -8.70
C ILE A 82 7.21 -3.63 -9.28
N ASP A 83 7.66 -4.83 -9.64
CA ASP A 83 6.81 -5.95 -10.02
C ASP A 83 6.81 -6.98 -8.88
N LEU A 84 5.66 -7.14 -8.23
CA LEU A 84 5.51 -8.08 -7.11
C LEU A 84 5.67 -9.56 -7.53
N LEU A 85 5.58 -9.87 -8.83
CA LEU A 85 5.76 -11.22 -9.36
C LEU A 85 7.08 -11.37 -10.13
N GLY A 86 7.80 -10.28 -10.33
CA GLY A 86 9.05 -10.21 -11.07
C GLY A 86 10.29 -10.07 -10.20
N ASN A 87 11.41 -9.80 -10.86
CA ASN A 87 12.63 -9.40 -10.19
C ASN A 87 12.63 -7.89 -9.99
N ASN A 88 12.93 -7.47 -8.77
CA ASN A 88 13.06 -6.07 -8.43
C ASN A 88 14.54 -5.76 -8.17
N GLU A 89 14.94 -4.53 -8.48
CA GLU A 89 16.25 -4.02 -8.06
C GLU A 89 16.33 -3.90 -6.53
N ASP A 90 17.52 -3.73 -5.99
CA ASP A 90 17.73 -3.51 -4.56
C ASP A 90 17.04 -2.22 -4.11
N LEU A 91 16.03 -2.38 -3.27
CA LEU A 91 15.27 -1.27 -2.73
C LEU A 91 15.96 -0.69 -1.49
N SER A 92 16.04 0.62 -1.41
CA SER A 92 16.56 1.29 -0.21
C SER A 92 15.63 1.14 0.98
N ARG A 93 16.17 1.25 2.20
CA ARG A 93 15.36 1.28 3.42
C ARG A 93 14.36 2.44 3.42
N VAL A 94 13.18 2.18 3.99
CA VAL A 94 12.10 3.15 4.13
C VAL A 94 11.46 3.06 5.51
N ASP A 95 10.75 4.11 5.91
CA ASP A 95 10.09 4.20 7.22
C ASP A 95 8.62 3.79 7.15
N ALA A 96 8.02 3.85 5.96
CA ALA A 96 6.68 3.34 5.73
C ALA A 96 6.52 2.78 4.31
N ILE A 97 5.61 1.82 4.18
CA ILE A 97 5.07 1.33 2.91
C ILE A 97 3.58 1.58 2.90
N VAL A 98 3.09 2.19 1.82
CA VAL A 98 1.66 2.45 1.59
C VAL A 98 1.21 1.66 0.37
N CYS A 99 0.10 0.92 0.52
CA CYS A 99 -0.44 0.04 -0.52
C CYS A 99 -1.97 0.16 -0.55
N ILE A 100 -2.50 0.76 -1.62
CA ILE A 100 -3.92 1.10 -1.74
C ILE A 100 -4.57 0.27 -2.84
N ASN A 101 -5.48 -0.63 -2.46
CA ASN A 101 -6.22 -1.55 -3.35
C ASN A 101 -5.36 -2.55 -4.15
N VAL A 102 -4.06 -2.66 -3.91
CA VAL A 102 -3.15 -3.51 -4.69
C VAL A 102 -3.34 -4.99 -4.39
N ILE A 103 -3.44 -5.36 -3.10
CA ILE A 103 -3.51 -6.77 -2.71
C ILE A 103 -4.75 -7.51 -3.25
N HIS A 104 -5.77 -6.76 -3.67
CA HIS A 104 -6.99 -7.32 -4.26
C HIS A 104 -6.84 -7.62 -5.76
N ILE A 105 -5.85 -7.01 -6.42
CA ILE A 105 -5.61 -7.12 -7.86
C ILE A 105 -4.56 -8.19 -8.18
N VAL A 106 -3.46 -8.21 -7.41
CA VAL A 106 -2.35 -9.14 -7.64
C VAL A 106 -2.70 -10.57 -7.21
N ALA A 107 -2.04 -11.58 -7.77
CA ALA A 107 -2.14 -12.96 -7.29
C ALA A 107 -1.66 -13.06 -5.82
N TRP A 108 -2.10 -14.10 -5.09
CA TRP A 108 -1.70 -14.28 -3.68
C TRP A 108 -0.18 -14.32 -3.50
N ALA A 109 0.55 -14.97 -4.42
CA ALA A 109 2.02 -14.94 -4.42
C ALA A 109 2.60 -13.52 -4.47
N GLY A 110 1.93 -12.57 -5.13
CA GLY A 110 2.30 -11.15 -5.10
C GLY A 110 2.07 -10.50 -3.74
N VAL A 111 1.01 -10.92 -3.01
CA VAL A 111 0.79 -10.46 -1.62
C VAL A 111 1.88 -10.98 -0.71
N GLU A 112 2.24 -12.27 -0.80
CA GLU A 112 3.35 -12.87 -0.07
C GLU A 112 4.68 -12.15 -0.37
N ARG A 113 4.94 -11.87 -1.64
CA ARG A 113 6.12 -11.12 -2.07
C ARG A 113 6.16 -9.69 -1.50
N LEU A 114 5.01 -9.01 -1.44
CA LEU A 114 4.89 -7.68 -0.85
C LEU A 114 5.30 -7.70 0.63
N PHE A 115 4.85 -8.67 1.42
CA PHE A 115 5.26 -8.81 2.81
C PHE A 115 6.75 -9.11 2.94
N ASN A 116 7.32 -9.95 2.06
CA ASN A 116 8.76 -10.21 2.02
C ASN A 116 9.55 -8.93 1.69
N ILE A 117 9.12 -8.14 0.71
CA ILE A 117 9.72 -6.84 0.40
C ILE A 117 9.64 -5.93 1.64
N ALA A 118 8.45 -5.80 2.24
CA ALA A 118 8.24 -4.96 3.41
C ALA A 118 9.15 -5.37 4.59
N ALA A 119 9.27 -6.67 4.86
CA ALA A 119 10.17 -7.18 5.90
C ALA A 119 11.64 -6.87 5.63
N ASN A 120 12.05 -6.77 4.37
CA ASN A 120 13.43 -6.47 4.01
C ASN A 120 13.75 -4.96 4.00
N VAL A 121 12.80 -4.11 3.54
CA VAL A 121 13.09 -2.69 3.30
C VAL A 121 12.59 -1.74 4.39
N LEU A 122 11.60 -2.14 5.21
CA LEU A 122 11.16 -1.30 6.31
C LEU A 122 12.23 -1.21 7.40
N ASN A 123 12.42 -0.03 7.94
CA ASN A 123 13.19 0.18 9.15
C ASN A 123 12.50 -0.48 10.36
N PRO A 124 13.22 -0.80 11.46
CA PRO A 124 12.59 -1.22 12.71
C PRO A 124 11.53 -0.21 13.15
N LYS A 125 10.36 -0.68 13.56
CA LYS A 125 9.14 0.11 13.85
C LYS A 125 8.52 0.81 12.63
N GLY A 126 9.00 0.54 11.41
CA GLY A 126 8.40 1.04 10.18
C GLY A 126 6.97 0.53 10.00
N ILE A 127 6.18 1.32 9.28
CA ILE A 127 4.73 1.10 9.09
C ILE A 127 4.50 0.41 7.73
N LEU A 128 3.72 -0.67 7.75
CA LEU A 128 3.12 -1.27 6.56
C LEU A 128 1.62 -0.96 6.58
N TYR A 129 1.17 -0.12 5.66
CA TYR A 129 -0.22 0.33 5.58
C TYR A 129 -0.92 -0.19 4.34
N PHE A 130 -2.11 -0.77 4.52
CA PHE A 130 -3.00 -1.21 3.44
C PHE A 130 -4.37 -0.54 3.53
N TYR A 131 -4.92 -0.24 2.36
CA TYR A 131 -6.30 0.24 2.21
C TYR A 131 -7.05 -0.61 1.19
N GLY A 132 -8.29 -0.95 1.52
CA GLY A 132 -9.22 -1.65 0.65
C GLY A 132 -10.25 -2.47 1.41
N PRO A 133 -11.11 -3.23 0.72
CA PRO A 133 -12.09 -4.11 1.37
C PRO A 133 -11.43 -5.41 1.84
N TYR A 134 -11.97 -5.98 2.90
CA TYR A 134 -11.54 -7.27 3.44
C TYR A 134 -12.74 -8.17 3.75
N ARG A 135 -12.52 -9.48 3.69
CA ARG A 135 -13.46 -10.49 4.18
C ARG A 135 -13.07 -10.87 5.61
N TYR A 136 -14.02 -10.70 6.54
CA TYR A 136 -13.86 -11.13 7.93
C TYR A 136 -14.70 -12.38 8.17
N PRO A 137 -14.25 -13.31 9.03
CA PRO A 137 -14.97 -14.57 9.27
C PRO A 137 -16.30 -14.38 10.00
N ASP A 138 -16.43 -13.32 10.79
CA ASP A 138 -17.56 -13.00 11.66
C ASP A 138 -18.64 -12.14 11.02
N ARG A 139 -18.46 -11.73 9.74
CA ARG A 139 -19.41 -10.86 9.04
C ARG A 139 -19.51 -11.16 7.55
N THR A 140 -20.71 -10.97 7.03
CA THR A 140 -20.96 -11.09 5.59
C THR A 140 -20.42 -9.87 4.85
N LEU A 141 -19.84 -10.10 3.67
CA LEU A 141 -19.47 -8.98 2.79
C LEU A 141 -20.70 -8.16 2.40
N GLU A 142 -20.54 -6.86 2.43
CA GLU A 142 -21.56 -5.92 1.97
C GLU A 142 -21.88 -6.15 0.47
N PRO A 143 -23.12 -5.88 0.03
CA PRO A 143 -23.50 -6.09 -1.37
C PRO A 143 -22.58 -5.42 -2.40
N SER A 144 -22.07 -4.21 -2.08
CA SER A 144 -21.11 -3.50 -2.92
C SER A 144 -19.77 -4.26 -3.03
N ASN A 145 -19.28 -4.80 -1.93
CA ASN A 145 -18.04 -5.57 -1.90
C ASN A 145 -18.21 -6.94 -2.57
N LEU A 146 -19.38 -7.57 -2.46
CA LEU A 146 -19.71 -8.79 -3.22
C LEU A 146 -19.70 -8.53 -4.73
N ALA A 147 -20.27 -7.40 -5.18
CA ALA A 147 -20.24 -7.02 -6.59
C ALA A 147 -18.82 -6.72 -7.06
N PHE A 148 -18.02 -6.04 -6.24
CA PHE A 148 -16.63 -5.74 -6.54
C PHE A 148 -15.75 -7.01 -6.58
N ASP A 149 -15.91 -7.94 -5.65
CA ASP A 149 -15.20 -9.23 -5.65
C ASP A 149 -15.49 -10.05 -6.92
N ARG A 150 -16.76 -10.06 -7.34
CA ARG A 150 -17.16 -10.71 -8.59
C ARG A 150 -16.51 -10.05 -9.79
N TRP A 151 -16.59 -8.72 -9.87
CA TRP A 151 -15.97 -7.94 -10.94
C TRP A 151 -14.47 -8.19 -11.04
N LEU A 152 -13.76 -8.20 -9.91
CA LEU A 152 -12.32 -8.52 -9.86
C LEU A 152 -12.03 -9.89 -10.48
N LYS A 153 -12.78 -10.93 -10.07
CA LYS A 153 -12.58 -12.32 -10.54
C LYS A 153 -12.95 -12.52 -11.99
N GLU A 154 -13.91 -11.78 -12.50
CA GLU A 154 -14.28 -11.79 -13.93
C GLU A 154 -13.17 -11.20 -14.80
N HIS A 155 -12.46 -10.18 -14.32
CA HIS A 155 -11.34 -9.58 -15.05
C HIS A 155 -10.03 -10.35 -14.88
N ASN A 156 -9.79 -10.89 -13.70
CA ASN A 156 -8.64 -11.74 -13.44
C ASN A 156 -8.98 -12.75 -12.32
N PRO A 157 -9.04 -14.06 -12.62
CA PRO A 157 -9.44 -15.10 -11.66
C PRO A 157 -8.58 -15.17 -10.38
N VAL A 158 -7.34 -14.67 -10.41
CA VAL A 158 -6.45 -14.66 -9.23
C VAL A 158 -6.66 -13.42 -8.34
N SER A 159 -7.43 -12.43 -8.82
CA SER A 159 -7.83 -11.24 -8.06
C SER A 159 -9.02 -11.54 -7.16
N GLY A 160 -9.28 -10.70 -6.18
CA GLY A 160 -10.44 -10.79 -5.29
C GLY A 160 -10.19 -10.15 -3.93
N ILE A 161 -11.28 -9.94 -3.20
CA ILE A 161 -11.21 -9.44 -1.82
C ILE A 161 -10.57 -10.48 -0.93
N ARG A 162 -9.50 -10.08 -0.22
CA ARG A 162 -8.69 -10.98 0.59
C ARG A 162 -9.35 -11.25 1.94
N ASP A 163 -9.09 -12.44 2.44
CA ASP A 163 -9.45 -12.84 3.80
C ASP A 163 -8.53 -12.12 4.80
N TYR A 164 -9.11 -11.38 5.75
CA TYR A 164 -8.37 -10.66 6.77
C TYR A 164 -7.45 -11.60 7.56
N ALA A 165 -7.99 -12.75 8.01
CA ALA A 165 -7.23 -13.70 8.80
C ALA A 165 -6.00 -14.26 8.05
N ALA A 166 -6.12 -14.47 6.72
CA ALA A 166 -4.99 -14.90 5.92
C ALA A 166 -3.92 -13.82 5.80
N VAL A 167 -4.33 -12.55 5.62
CA VAL A 167 -3.40 -11.41 5.55
C VAL A 167 -2.74 -11.15 6.90
N GLU A 168 -3.48 -11.25 8.01
CA GLU A 168 -2.97 -11.13 9.37
C GLU A 168 -1.92 -12.21 9.69
N SER A 169 -2.24 -13.47 9.39
CA SER A 169 -1.30 -14.59 9.57
C SER A 169 -0.01 -14.41 8.76
N LEU A 170 -0.13 -13.85 7.54
CA LEU A 170 1.02 -13.54 6.70
C LEU A 170 1.85 -12.39 7.30
N ALA A 171 1.21 -11.37 7.88
CA ALA A 171 1.88 -10.28 8.57
C ALA A 171 2.68 -10.80 9.78
N GLU A 172 2.06 -11.60 10.63
CA GLU A 172 2.71 -12.22 11.80
C GLU A 172 3.92 -13.07 11.41
N SER A 173 3.78 -13.89 10.35
CA SER A 173 4.86 -14.73 9.82
C SER A 173 6.07 -13.93 9.31
N ASN A 174 5.86 -12.65 8.98
CA ASN A 174 6.90 -11.74 8.51
C ASN A 174 7.35 -10.73 9.59
N ALA A 175 7.11 -11.03 10.88
CA ALA A 175 7.49 -10.21 12.02
C ALA A 175 6.84 -8.81 12.02
N PHE A 176 5.56 -8.75 11.65
CA PHE A 176 4.73 -7.57 11.80
C PHE A 176 3.71 -7.75 12.92
N THR A 177 3.48 -6.71 13.70
CA THR A 177 2.41 -6.67 14.72
C THR A 177 1.34 -5.70 14.27
N LEU A 178 0.07 -6.07 14.44
CA LEU A 178 -1.06 -5.20 14.11
C LEU A 178 -0.96 -3.89 14.89
N GLY A 179 -0.91 -2.77 14.18
CA GLY A 179 -0.97 -1.41 14.73
C GLY A 179 -2.40 -0.89 14.84
N GLY A 180 -3.25 -1.29 13.90
CA GLY A 180 -4.68 -0.95 13.94
C GLY A 180 -5.44 -1.39 12.70
N ASP A 181 -6.76 -1.42 12.85
CA ASP A 181 -7.74 -1.75 11.82
C ASP A 181 -8.93 -0.78 11.95
N ARG A 182 -9.07 0.14 11.00
CA ARG A 182 -10.07 1.22 11.02
C ARG A 182 -11.08 1.07 9.89
N SER A 183 -12.37 1.21 10.23
CA SER A 183 -13.43 1.28 9.23
C SER A 183 -13.32 2.57 8.41
N MET A 184 -13.48 2.43 7.10
CA MET A 184 -13.36 3.51 6.13
C MET A 184 -14.64 3.61 5.29
N PRO A 185 -14.89 4.74 4.61
CA PRO A 185 -16.03 4.89 3.71
C PRO A 185 -16.11 3.76 2.67
N SER A 186 -17.33 3.49 2.19
CA SER A 186 -17.62 2.47 1.18
C SER A 186 -17.17 1.06 1.56
N ASN A 187 -17.29 0.72 2.85
CA ASN A 187 -16.99 -0.61 3.40
C ASN A 187 -15.52 -1.04 3.17
N ASN A 188 -14.61 -0.08 3.09
CA ASN A 188 -13.18 -0.33 3.08
C ASN A 188 -12.61 -0.33 4.50
N ARG A 189 -11.35 -0.72 4.61
CA ARG A 189 -10.57 -0.70 5.84
C ARG A 189 -9.25 0.01 5.58
N SER A 190 -8.75 0.69 6.60
CA SER A 190 -7.35 1.06 6.75
C SER A 190 -6.74 0.14 7.78
N ILE A 191 -5.80 -0.68 7.36
CA ILE A 191 -5.12 -1.63 8.25
C ILE A 191 -3.63 -1.34 8.18
N TRP A 192 -2.99 -1.27 9.35
CA TRP A 192 -1.55 -1.09 9.38
C TRP A 192 -0.89 -1.99 10.40
N TRP A 193 0.30 -2.39 10.06
CA TRP A 193 1.17 -3.19 10.91
C TRP A 193 2.47 -2.43 11.16
N VAL A 194 3.08 -2.73 12.30
CA VAL A 194 4.36 -2.20 12.72
C VAL A 194 5.41 -3.31 12.62
N ARG A 195 6.51 -3.04 11.93
CA ARG A 195 7.62 -3.98 11.86
C ARG A 195 8.25 -4.14 13.24
N GLN A 196 8.39 -5.37 13.70
CA GLN A 196 9.09 -5.68 14.94
C GLN A 196 10.60 -5.36 14.78
N ALA A 197 11.20 -4.87 15.83
CA ALA A 197 12.65 -4.79 15.89
C ALA A 197 13.19 -6.23 15.91
N THR A 198 14.02 -6.60 14.94
CA THR A 198 14.79 -7.84 15.03
C THR A 198 15.63 -7.76 16.32
N ALA A 199 15.46 -8.74 17.21
CA ALA A 199 16.35 -8.87 18.34
C ALA A 199 17.78 -8.93 17.76
N GLN A 200 18.63 -7.96 18.11
CA GLN A 200 20.05 -8.06 17.82
C GLN A 200 20.52 -9.35 18.49
N GLN A 201 21.01 -10.29 17.71
CA GLN A 201 21.88 -11.33 18.24
C GLN A 201 23.05 -10.55 18.85
N ASN A 202 23.06 -10.45 20.17
CA ASN A 202 24.24 -10.08 20.92
C ASN A 202 25.24 -11.24 20.75
N ASP A 203 26.01 -11.20 19.69
CA ASP A 203 27.23 -11.99 19.59
C ASP A 203 28.22 -11.41 20.61
N GLN A 204 28.40 -12.20 21.67
CA GLN A 204 29.49 -12.05 22.66
C GLN A 204 30.81 -12.40 22.03
#